data_f0873095f1f33a31f5444d154d8fc3c9
#
_entry.id   f0873095f1f33a31f5444d154d8fc3c9
#
_cell.length_a   1.000
_cell.length_b   1.000
_cell.length_c   1.000
_cell.angle_alpha   90.00
_cell.angle_beta   90.00
_cell.angle_gamma   90.00
#
_symmetry.space_group_name_H-M   'P 1'
#
loop_
_entity.id
_entity.type
_entity.pdbx_description
1 polymer ?
#
loop_
_entity_poly.entity_id
_entity_poly.type
_entity_poly.pdbx_seq_one_letter_code
_entity_poly.pdbx_strand_id
1 'polypeptide(L)'
;MNLNNIPEELKALNQWVCTTGDSKVPKRAYMDGAASSTDESTWSSFSMARSSVEYRYNDYVGFVFNDNGIVGIDIDDGYDEDGFMSELAADIIGSCESYTEKSKSGRGFHILIKGDIPFKGKNNLKGVEIYKTARYFIMTGDTVIYDTIVENQGAIDYILDKYFPDMREGSSDRATPNRIYSPTWERPTEKISLRPVYYPIPDGTRNISLTSIAGQWHNMGYTRDDIYRELLYVNSVACKPPLDINEIQCIVNSVTRYKR
;
A
#
# COMPACT_ATOMS: atom_id res chain seq x y z
N MET A 1 13.46 -6.57 5.01
CA MET A 1 12.16 -7.22 5.33
C MET A 1 11.91 -7.08 6.82
N ASN A 2 10.81 -6.46 7.21
CA ASN A 2 10.44 -6.25 8.61
C ASN A 2 9.09 -6.92 8.94
N LEU A 3 9.13 -8.23 9.14
CA LEU A 3 7.93 -9.05 9.36
C LEU A 3 7.11 -8.67 10.61
N ASN A 4 7.69 -7.89 11.52
CA ASN A 4 6.96 -7.41 12.69
C ASN A 4 5.88 -6.38 12.34
N ASN A 5 6.08 -5.62 11.24
CA ASN A 5 5.14 -4.59 10.79
C ASN A 5 3.93 -5.15 10.01
N ILE A 6 3.93 -6.44 9.70
CA ILE A 6 2.76 -7.08 9.08
C ILE A 6 1.60 -7.03 10.08
N PRO A 7 0.37 -6.64 9.66
CA PRO A 7 -0.77 -6.55 10.55
C PRO A 7 -1.10 -7.85 11.27
N GLU A 8 -1.43 -7.76 12.56
CA GLU A 8 -1.72 -8.94 13.40
C GLU A 8 -2.91 -9.75 12.89
N GLU A 9 -3.89 -9.09 12.27
CA GLU A 9 -5.03 -9.77 11.68
C GLU A 9 -4.64 -10.70 10.52
N LEU A 10 -3.62 -10.37 9.73
CA LEU A 10 -3.08 -11.28 8.71
C LEU A 10 -2.29 -12.42 9.35
N LYS A 11 -1.50 -12.12 10.39
CA LYS A 11 -0.72 -13.12 11.11
C LYS A 11 -1.58 -14.19 11.76
N ALA A 12 -2.82 -13.84 12.12
CA ALA A 12 -3.79 -14.76 12.70
C ALA A 12 -4.36 -15.80 11.69
N LEU A 13 -4.19 -15.56 10.40
CA LEU A 13 -4.70 -16.43 9.35
C LEU A 13 -3.69 -17.52 8.95
N ASN A 14 -4.20 -18.72 8.62
CA ASN A 14 -3.38 -19.81 8.10
C ASN A 14 -3.29 -19.73 6.56
N GLN A 15 -2.92 -18.58 6.02
CA GLN A 15 -2.86 -18.29 4.59
C GLN A 15 -1.43 -17.93 4.14
N TRP A 16 -0.42 -18.58 4.74
CA TRP A 16 0.97 -18.26 4.50
C TRP A 16 1.69 -19.34 3.72
N VAL A 17 2.47 -18.89 2.76
CA VAL A 17 3.41 -19.68 1.96
C VAL A 17 4.79 -19.06 2.04
N CYS A 18 5.79 -19.70 1.47
CA CYS A 18 7.15 -19.16 1.36
C CYS A 18 7.58 -19.10 -0.10
N THR A 19 8.75 -18.46 -0.36
CA THR A 19 9.40 -18.49 -1.67
C THR A 19 10.91 -18.30 -1.52
N THR A 20 11.68 -18.68 -2.54
CA THR A 20 13.14 -18.57 -2.55
C THR A 20 13.62 -17.78 -3.75
N GLY A 21 14.64 -16.94 -3.56
CA GLY A 21 15.27 -16.15 -4.61
C GLY A 21 14.26 -15.31 -5.40
N ASP A 22 14.35 -15.35 -6.70
CA ASP A 22 13.43 -14.65 -7.61
C ASP A 22 12.28 -15.52 -8.11
N SER A 23 12.12 -16.70 -7.52
CA SER A 23 11.02 -17.59 -7.89
C SER A 23 9.67 -17.00 -7.55
N LYS A 24 8.74 -17.06 -8.51
CA LYS A 24 7.31 -16.77 -8.30
C LYS A 24 6.50 -18.02 -7.94
N VAL A 25 7.15 -19.19 -7.80
CA VAL A 25 6.50 -20.41 -7.39
C VAL A 25 6.45 -20.48 -5.87
N PRO A 26 5.27 -20.51 -5.26
CA PRO A 26 5.16 -20.60 -3.80
C PRO A 26 5.65 -21.97 -3.31
N LYS A 27 6.25 -21.99 -2.12
CA LYS A 27 6.77 -23.17 -1.45
C LYS A 27 6.09 -23.36 -0.09
N ARG A 28 6.06 -24.59 0.37
CA ARG A 28 5.66 -24.92 1.75
C ARG A 28 6.72 -24.41 2.74
N ALA A 29 6.30 -24.06 3.96
CA ALA A 29 7.20 -23.47 4.96
C ALA A 29 8.37 -24.38 5.35
N TYR A 30 8.12 -25.66 5.64
CA TYR A 30 9.13 -26.60 6.14
C TYR A 30 9.21 -27.92 5.39
N MET A 31 8.47 -28.06 4.32
CA MET A 31 8.43 -29.30 3.56
C MET A 31 8.98 -29.03 2.15
N ASP A 32 9.69 -29.99 1.62
CA ASP A 32 10.03 -29.98 0.21
C ASP A 32 8.77 -30.00 -0.64
N GLY A 33 8.76 -29.18 -1.69
CA GLY A 33 7.67 -29.12 -2.65
C GLY A 33 7.04 -27.75 -2.78
N ALA A 34 6.33 -27.59 -3.89
CA ALA A 34 5.57 -26.38 -4.17
C ALA A 34 4.34 -26.27 -3.25
N ALA A 35 3.96 -25.06 -2.94
CA ALA A 35 2.63 -24.72 -2.46
C ALA A 35 1.76 -24.26 -3.64
N SER A 36 0.48 -24.08 -3.40
CA SER A 36 -0.46 -23.57 -4.40
C SER A 36 -1.26 -22.41 -3.81
N SER A 37 -1.47 -21.37 -4.57
CA SER A 37 -2.36 -20.26 -4.16
C SER A 37 -3.86 -20.64 -4.18
N THR A 38 -4.19 -21.87 -4.54
CA THR A 38 -5.57 -22.37 -4.59
C THR A 38 -5.78 -23.66 -3.79
N ASP A 39 -4.75 -24.15 -3.08
CA ASP A 39 -4.83 -25.36 -2.26
C ASP A 39 -4.40 -25.03 -0.82
N GLU A 40 -5.41 -24.83 0.04
CA GLU A 40 -5.24 -24.48 1.45
C GLU A 40 -4.40 -25.51 2.24
N SER A 41 -4.41 -26.79 1.83
CA SER A 41 -3.61 -27.83 2.47
C SER A 41 -2.10 -27.61 2.36
N THR A 42 -1.69 -26.70 1.46
CA THR A 42 -0.29 -26.36 1.23
C THR A 42 0.16 -25.11 1.99
N TRP A 43 -0.77 -24.42 2.66
CA TRP A 43 -0.48 -23.20 3.41
C TRP A 43 -0.08 -23.49 4.85
N SER A 44 0.41 -22.51 5.54
CA SER A 44 0.87 -22.61 6.92
C SER A 44 0.41 -21.42 7.76
N SER A 45 0.67 -21.47 9.05
CA SER A 45 0.56 -20.31 9.91
C SER A 45 1.69 -19.30 9.62
N PHE A 46 1.48 -18.05 10.00
CA PHE A 46 2.51 -17.01 9.91
C PHE A 46 3.77 -17.40 10.68
N SER A 47 3.63 -17.96 11.87
CA SER A 47 4.77 -18.37 12.70
C SER A 47 5.63 -19.44 12.02
N MET A 48 5.03 -20.40 11.33
CA MET A 48 5.77 -21.40 10.56
C MET A 48 6.49 -20.77 9.36
N ALA A 49 5.80 -19.95 8.59
CA ALA A 49 6.41 -19.27 7.44
C ALA A 49 7.55 -18.35 7.86
N ARG A 50 7.37 -17.57 8.94
CA ARG A 50 8.39 -16.72 9.53
C ARG A 50 9.61 -17.52 9.98
N SER A 51 9.41 -18.58 10.75
CA SER A 51 10.50 -19.42 11.22
C SER A 51 11.27 -20.06 10.05
N SER A 52 10.57 -20.44 8.99
CA SER A 52 11.21 -20.95 7.77
C SER A 52 12.20 -19.96 7.16
N VAL A 53 11.87 -18.67 7.16
CA VAL A 53 12.76 -17.59 6.69
C VAL A 53 13.88 -17.33 7.70
N GLU A 54 13.58 -17.31 9.00
CA GLU A 54 14.58 -17.09 10.06
C GLU A 54 15.66 -18.19 10.06
N TYR A 55 15.28 -19.45 9.80
CA TYR A 55 16.21 -20.59 9.69
C TYR A 55 16.77 -20.79 8.27
N ARG A 56 16.48 -19.87 7.33
CA ARG A 56 16.98 -19.88 5.96
C ARG A 56 16.60 -21.10 5.12
N TYR A 57 15.48 -21.72 5.40
CA TYR A 57 14.87 -22.70 4.50
C TYR A 57 14.23 -22.05 3.28
N ASN A 58 13.71 -20.85 3.46
CA ASN A 58 13.15 -20.00 2.41
C ASN A 58 13.62 -18.56 2.63
N ASP A 59 13.44 -17.68 1.62
CA ASP A 59 13.93 -16.30 1.68
C ASP A 59 12.83 -15.31 2.04
N TYR A 60 11.58 -15.60 1.67
CA TYR A 60 10.46 -14.68 1.83
C TYR A 60 9.20 -15.40 2.31
N VAL A 61 8.34 -14.67 3.01
CA VAL A 61 6.98 -15.08 3.34
C VAL A 61 6.00 -14.52 2.31
N GLY A 62 4.93 -15.24 2.01
CA GLY A 62 3.87 -14.78 1.12
C GLY A 62 2.51 -14.99 1.75
N PHE A 63 1.62 -13.99 1.61
CA PHE A 63 0.24 -14.06 2.05
C PHE A 63 -0.68 -14.43 0.88
N VAL A 64 -1.48 -15.50 1.04
CA VAL A 64 -2.39 -16.01 0.00
C VAL A 64 -3.78 -15.41 0.20
N PHE A 65 -4.35 -14.86 -0.88
CA PHE A 65 -5.73 -14.38 -0.90
C PHE A 65 -6.71 -15.53 -1.07
N ASN A 66 -7.75 -15.58 -0.24
CA ASN A 66 -8.69 -16.71 -0.15
C ASN A 66 -10.16 -16.27 -0.09
N ASP A 67 -10.52 -15.18 -0.77
CA ASP A 67 -11.91 -14.68 -0.84
C ASP A 67 -12.57 -14.51 0.56
N ASN A 68 -11.81 -14.05 1.53
CA ASN A 68 -12.22 -13.88 2.92
C ASN A 68 -12.39 -12.41 3.32
N GLY A 69 -12.72 -11.56 2.35
CA GLY A 69 -12.93 -10.14 2.56
C GLY A 69 -11.65 -9.30 2.56
N ILE A 70 -10.49 -9.89 2.25
CA ILE A 70 -9.24 -9.17 2.05
C ILE A 70 -8.94 -9.10 0.56
N VAL A 71 -8.80 -7.88 0.06
CA VAL A 71 -8.42 -7.56 -1.33
C VAL A 71 -6.99 -7.06 -1.33
N GLY A 72 -6.18 -7.59 -2.25
CA GLY A 72 -4.81 -7.14 -2.50
C GLY A 72 -4.74 -6.34 -3.79
N ILE A 73 -4.05 -5.20 -3.74
CA ILE A 73 -3.73 -4.39 -4.90
C ILE A 73 -2.21 -4.36 -5.02
N ASP A 74 -1.71 -4.70 -6.21
CA ASP A 74 -0.29 -4.65 -6.57
C ASP A 74 -0.08 -3.53 -7.58
N ILE A 75 0.85 -2.64 -7.30
CA ILE A 75 1.24 -1.54 -8.17
C ILE A 75 2.68 -1.78 -8.58
N ASP A 76 2.87 -2.16 -9.84
CA ASP A 76 4.20 -2.22 -10.45
C ASP A 76 4.71 -0.80 -10.75
N ASP A 77 6.03 -0.59 -10.65
CA ASP A 77 6.68 0.69 -10.96
C ASP A 77 5.94 1.91 -10.33
N GLY A 78 5.72 1.83 -9.00
CA GLY A 78 4.99 2.84 -8.24
C GLY A 78 5.76 4.15 -8.01
N TYR A 79 6.94 4.31 -8.63
CA TYR A 79 7.76 5.52 -8.60
C TYR A 79 7.95 6.07 -10.00
N ASP A 80 8.05 7.39 -10.11
CA ASP A 80 8.39 8.09 -11.34
C ASP A 80 9.92 8.06 -11.63
N GLU A 81 10.33 8.70 -12.74
CA GLU A 81 11.72 8.76 -13.19
C GLU A 81 12.62 9.50 -12.18
N ASP A 82 12.06 10.39 -11.36
CA ASP A 82 12.77 11.15 -10.33
C ASP A 82 12.80 10.43 -8.97
N GLY A 83 12.18 9.26 -8.88
CA GLY A 83 12.10 8.44 -7.67
C GLY A 83 11.03 8.88 -6.67
N PHE A 84 10.08 9.73 -7.09
CA PHE A 84 8.89 10.08 -6.32
C PHE A 84 7.77 9.05 -6.56
N MET A 85 6.87 8.97 -5.60
CA MET A 85 5.66 8.16 -5.77
C MET A 85 4.89 8.65 -6.99
N SER A 86 4.59 7.75 -7.93
CA SER A 86 3.84 8.10 -9.14
C SER A 86 2.43 8.61 -8.80
N GLU A 87 1.85 9.44 -9.68
CA GLU A 87 0.48 9.93 -9.49
C GLU A 87 -0.53 8.80 -9.35
N LEU A 88 -0.34 7.71 -10.09
CA LEU A 88 -1.17 6.51 -10.01
C LEU A 88 -1.07 5.85 -8.63
N ALA A 89 0.15 5.66 -8.13
CA ALA A 89 0.35 5.05 -6.81
C ALA A 89 -0.20 5.96 -5.69
N ALA A 90 0.05 7.27 -5.78
CA ALA A 90 -0.46 8.23 -4.81
C ALA A 90 -2.00 8.27 -4.76
N ASP A 91 -2.67 8.20 -5.92
CA ASP A 91 -4.13 8.17 -6.02
C ASP A 91 -4.72 6.90 -5.40
N ILE A 92 -4.16 5.73 -5.72
CA ILE A 92 -4.65 4.45 -5.19
C ILE A 92 -4.40 4.32 -3.69
N ILE A 93 -3.17 4.61 -3.24
CA ILE A 93 -2.80 4.53 -1.82
C ILE A 93 -3.61 5.53 -0.99
N GLY A 94 -3.76 6.77 -1.49
CA GLY A 94 -4.53 7.82 -0.82
C GLY A 94 -6.03 7.53 -0.77
N SER A 95 -6.58 6.83 -1.78
CA SER A 95 -7.99 6.41 -1.78
C SER A 95 -8.24 5.25 -0.82
N CYS A 96 -7.32 4.29 -0.74
CA CYS A 96 -7.45 3.13 0.13
C CYS A 96 -7.29 3.47 1.62
N GLU A 97 -6.35 4.34 1.96
CA GLU A 97 -5.94 4.65 3.35
C GLU A 97 -5.72 3.39 4.21
N SER A 98 -5.20 2.32 3.59
CA SER A 98 -5.08 0.99 4.16
C SER A 98 -3.62 0.50 4.13
N TYR A 99 -3.34 -0.60 4.83
CA TYR A 99 -2.00 -1.17 4.91
C TYR A 99 -1.31 -1.17 3.56
N THR A 100 -0.17 -0.51 3.50
CA THR A 100 0.63 -0.38 2.29
C THR A 100 2.09 -0.66 2.60
N GLU A 101 2.71 -1.53 1.82
CA GLU A 101 4.14 -1.85 1.92
C GLU A 101 4.83 -1.72 0.57
N LYS A 102 6.15 -1.55 0.57
CA LYS A 102 6.94 -1.70 -0.65
C LYS A 102 6.95 -3.15 -1.09
N SER A 103 6.79 -3.39 -2.39
CA SER A 103 6.96 -4.71 -2.97
C SER A 103 8.40 -5.22 -2.83
N LYS A 104 8.62 -6.51 -3.02
CA LYS A 104 9.96 -7.14 -2.94
C LYS A 104 11.00 -6.43 -3.81
N SER A 105 10.62 -5.94 -4.98
CA SER A 105 11.53 -5.22 -5.88
C SER A 105 11.96 -3.85 -5.38
N GLY A 106 11.23 -3.29 -4.40
CA GLY A 106 11.39 -1.93 -3.90
C GLY A 106 10.89 -0.85 -4.87
N ARG A 107 10.35 -1.22 -6.04
CA ARG A 107 9.86 -0.29 -7.07
C ARG A 107 8.35 -0.14 -7.10
N GLY A 108 7.63 -1.06 -6.49
CA GLY A 108 6.17 -1.07 -6.45
C GLY A 108 5.61 -1.13 -5.04
N PHE A 109 4.30 -1.24 -4.95
CA PHE A 109 3.58 -1.27 -3.68
C PHE A 109 2.56 -2.40 -3.65
N HIS A 110 2.43 -3.03 -2.48
CA HIS A 110 1.29 -3.87 -2.15
C HIS A 110 0.38 -3.14 -1.19
N ILE A 111 -0.91 -3.14 -1.47
CA ILE A 111 -1.95 -2.57 -0.60
C ILE A 111 -2.91 -3.70 -0.24
N LEU A 112 -3.24 -3.82 1.05
CA LEU A 112 -4.26 -4.76 1.53
C LEU A 112 -5.40 -3.97 2.16
N ILE A 113 -6.62 -4.24 1.71
CA ILE A 113 -7.83 -3.51 2.11
C ILE A 113 -8.97 -4.50 2.30
N LYS A 114 -9.90 -4.24 3.24
CA LYS A 114 -11.10 -5.05 3.40
C LYS A 114 -12.23 -4.55 2.51
N GLY A 115 -12.87 -5.52 1.86
CA GLY A 115 -14.01 -5.35 0.97
C GLY A 115 -14.11 -6.49 -0.02
N ASP A 116 -14.79 -6.27 -1.12
CA ASP A 116 -15.01 -7.29 -2.15
C ASP A 116 -14.88 -6.72 -3.57
N ILE A 117 -14.52 -7.60 -4.50
CA ILE A 117 -14.51 -7.33 -5.93
C ILE A 117 -15.33 -8.40 -6.66
N PRO A 118 -16.03 -8.08 -7.78
CA PRO A 118 -16.97 -9.01 -8.44
C PRO A 118 -16.28 -10.13 -9.24
N PHE A 119 -14.96 -10.26 -9.16
CA PHE A 119 -14.14 -11.23 -9.88
C PHE A 119 -12.97 -11.72 -9.02
N LYS A 120 -12.26 -12.76 -9.47
CA LYS A 120 -11.12 -13.34 -8.71
C LYS A 120 -9.90 -12.44 -8.66
N GLY A 121 -9.62 -11.77 -9.76
CA GLY A 121 -8.49 -10.85 -9.92
C GLY A 121 -8.34 -10.37 -11.34
N LYS A 122 -7.70 -9.23 -11.53
CA LYS A 122 -7.48 -8.58 -12.82
C LYS A 122 -6.22 -7.74 -12.81
N ASN A 123 -5.57 -7.67 -13.98
CA ASN A 123 -4.52 -6.71 -14.32
C ASN A 123 -5.07 -5.67 -15.31
N ASN A 124 -4.80 -4.40 -15.12
CA ASN A 124 -5.29 -3.33 -15.99
C ASN A 124 -4.32 -2.92 -17.12
N LEU A 125 -3.22 -3.64 -17.30
CA LEU A 125 -2.15 -3.35 -18.26
C LEU A 125 -1.39 -2.01 -18.05
N LYS A 126 -1.71 -1.28 -16.97
CA LYS A 126 -1.01 -0.06 -16.55
C LYS A 126 -0.14 -0.29 -15.32
N GLY A 127 0.15 -1.55 -15.00
CA GLY A 127 0.92 -1.93 -13.82
C GLY A 127 0.10 -1.95 -12.53
N VAL A 128 -1.23 -2.05 -12.60
CA VAL A 128 -2.09 -2.25 -11.44
C VAL A 128 -2.79 -3.61 -11.55
N GLU A 129 -2.61 -4.42 -10.53
CA GLU A 129 -3.29 -5.70 -10.36
C GLU A 129 -4.16 -5.67 -9.11
N ILE A 130 -5.33 -6.31 -9.15
CA ILE A 130 -6.23 -6.42 -7.99
C ILE A 130 -6.73 -7.85 -7.85
N TYR A 131 -6.72 -8.39 -6.62
CA TYR A 131 -7.01 -9.80 -6.35
C TYR A 131 -7.75 -10.00 -5.04
N LYS A 132 -8.68 -10.98 -4.98
CA LYS A 132 -9.26 -11.48 -3.75
C LYS A 132 -9.02 -12.97 -3.52
N THR A 133 -8.56 -13.71 -4.55
CA THR A 133 -8.28 -15.14 -4.45
C THR A 133 -7.29 -15.59 -5.53
N ALA A 134 -6.78 -16.83 -5.39
CA ALA A 134 -5.90 -17.52 -6.35
C ALA A 134 -4.59 -16.75 -6.64
N ARG A 135 -4.16 -15.90 -5.75
CA ARG A 135 -2.90 -15.13 -5.82
C ARG A 135 -2.26 -15.08 -4.44
N TYR A 136 -0.97 -14.81 -4.38
CA TYR A 136 -0.28 -14.43 -3.16
C TYR A 136 0.64 -13.26 -3.40
N PHE A 137 0.86 -12.45 -2.38
CA PHE A 137 1.88 -11.40 -2.39
C PHE A 137 3.04 -11.79 -1.49
N ILE A 138 4.27 -11.51 -1.94
CA ILE A 138 5.46 -11.63 -1.09
C ILE A 138 5.43 -10.44 -0.13
N MET A 139 5.26 -10.73 1.16
CA MET A 139 5.14 -9.69 2.17
C MET A 139 6.52 -9.26 2.66
N THR A 140 6.76 -7.98 2.64
CA THR A 140 8.04 -7.38 3.08
C THR A 140 7.98 -6.79 4.47
N GLY A 141 6.80 -6.31 4.89
CA GLY A 141 6.62 -5.51 6.09
C GLY A 141 7.34 -4.15 6.02
N ASP A 142 7.80 -3.75 4.84
CA ASP A 142 8.39 -2.41 4.61
C ASP A 142 7.26 -1.40 4.40
N THR A 143 6.57 -1.10 5.50
CA THR A 143 5.37 -0.26 5.53
C THR A 143 5.69 1.17 5.10
N VAL A 144 4.84 1.75 4.25
CA VAL A 144 5.07 3.08 3.68
C VAL A 144 4.30 4.15 4.43
N ILE A 145 2.97 4.21 4.33
CA ILE A 145 2.17 5.29 4.91
C ILE A 145 1.19 4.74 5.94
N TYR A 146 0.49 3.67 5.59
CA TYR A 146 -0.56 3.09 6.42
C TYR A 146 -0.14 1.68 6.87
N ASP A 147 -0.27 1.41 8.16
CA ASP A 147 0.19 0.16 8.80
C ASP A 147 -0.95 -0.76 9.25
N THR A 148 -2.19 -0.33 9.04
CA THR A 148 -3.40 -1.07 9.42
C THR A 148 -4.29 -1.33 8.21
N ILE A 149 -4.96 -2.48 8.20
CA ILE A 149 -5.94 -2.79 7.15
C ILE A 149 -7.28 -2.19 7.57
N VAL A 150 -7.89 -1.41 6.66
CA VAL A 150 -9.21 -0.80 6.88
C VAL A 150 -10.26 -1.43 5.97
N GLU A 151 -11.53 -1.35 6.40
CA GLU A 151 -12.68 -1.69 5.57
C GLU A 151 -13.12 -0.44 4.79
N ASN A 152 -12.96 -0.47 3.46
CA ASN A 152 -13.31 0.66 2.60
C ASN A 152 -13.77 0.20 1.21
N GLN A 153 -15.01 -0.27 1.12
CA GLN A 153 -15.59 -0.69 -0.16
C GLN A 153 -15.69 0.47 -1.16
N GLY A 154 -15.91 1.70 -0.67
CA GLY A 154 -15.99 2.89 -1.54
C GLY A 154 -14.67 3.16 -2.29
N ALA A 155 -13.53 2.95 -1.64
CA ALA A 155 -12.23 3.05 -2.28
C ALA A 155 -12.03 1.95 -3.34
N ILE A 156 -12.43 0.72 -3.03
CA ILE A 156 -12.37 -0.40 -3.99
C ILE A 156 -13.24 -0.07 -5.22
N ASP A 157 -14.47 0.39 -5.02
CA ASP A 157 -15.37 0.75 -6.11
C ASP A 157 -14.80 1.88 -6.98
N TYR A 158 -14.21 2.90 -6.35
CA TYR A 158 -13.52 3.99 -7.07
C TYR A 158 -12.37 3.46 -7.93
N ILE A 159 -11.53 2.56 -7.38
CA ILE A 159 -10.41 1.97 -8.10
C ILE A 159 -10.90 1.13 -9.28
N LEU A 160 -11.96 0.35 -9.08
CA LEU A 160 -12.55 -0.44 -10.15
C LEU A 160 -13.09 0.45 -11.28
N ASP A 161 -13.78 1.53 -10.93
CA ASP A 161 -14.34 2.46 -11.92
C ASP A 161 -13.25 3.16 -12.74
N LYS A 162 -12.20 3.60 -12.06
CA LYS A 162 -11.15 4.40 -12.69
C LYS A 162 -10.12 3.58 -13.45
N TYR A 163 -9.74 2.42 -12.90
CA TYR A 163 -8.62 1.63 -13.39
C TYR A 163 -9.03 0.33 -14.08
N PHE A 164 -10.27 -0.14 -13.87
CA PHE A 164 -10.79 -1.39 -14.44
C PHE A 164 -12.19 -1.21 -15.09
N PRO A 165 -12.40 -0.19 -15.94
CA PRO A 165 -13.74 0.15 -16.48
C PRO A 165 -14.39 -1.00 -17.24
N ASP A 166 -13.60 -1.81 -17.98
CA ASP A 166 -14.10 -2.91 -18.81
C ASP A 166 -14.74 -4.06 -18.00
N MET A 167 -14.58 -4.07 -16.67
CA MET A 167 -15.09 -5.15 -15.83
C MET A 167 -16.54 -4.96 -15.39
N ARG A 168 -17.15 -3.80 -15.66
CA ARG A 168 -18.57 -3.52 -15.35
C ARG A 168 -19.52 -3.80 -16.53
N GLU A 169 -19.04 -3.85 -17.76
CA GLU A 169 -19.89 -4.08 -18.93
C GLU A 169 -20.43 -5.52 -19.06
N GLY A 170 -19.95 -6.48 -18.25
CA GLY A 170 -20.35 -7.88 -18.28
C GLY A 170 -21.44 -8.33 -17.30
N SER A 171 -21.93 -7.50 -16.43
CA SER A 171 -22.97 -7.83 -15.44
C SER A 171 -24.31 -7.14 -15.75
N SER A 172 -24.96 -7.53 -16.87
CA SER A 172 -26.40 -7.29 -17.02
C SER A 172 -27.12 -8.21 -16.02
N ASP A 173 -27.68 -7.63 -15.00
CA ASP A 173 -28.73 -8.05 -14.08
C ASP A 173 -28.36 -7.98 -12.59
N ARG A 174 -28.11 -6.79 -12.11
CA ARG A 174 -28.52 -6.38 -10.76
C ARG A 174 -28.74 -4.87 -10.77
N ALA A 175 -30.00 -4.48 -10.62
CA ALA A 175 -30.37 -3.08 -10.36
C ALA A 175 -29.60 -2.60 -9.11
N THR A 176 -28.49 -1.91 -9.32
CA THR A 176 -27.85 -1.12 -8.29
C THR A 176 -28.74 0.10 -8.01
N PRO A 177 -29.07 0.41 -6.75
CA PRO A 177 -29.63 1.69 -6.44
C PRO A 177 -28.64 2.75 -6.93
N ASN A 178 -29.13 3.68 -7.73
CA ASN A 178 -28.44 4.82 -8.27
C ASN A 178 -27.86 5.68 -7.13
N ARG A 179 -26.75 5.28 -6.54
CA ARG A 179 -25.87 6.15 -5.76
C ARG A 179 -24.80 6.62 -6.71
N ILE A 180 -25.07 7.75 -7.36
CA ILE A 180 -24.04 8.60 -7.89
C ILE A 180 -23.17 8.98 -6.67
N TYR A 181 -22.12 8.22 -6.43
CA TYR A 181 -21.03 8.67 -5.59
C TYR A 181 -20.24 9.66 -6.46
N SER A 182 -20.73 10.87 -6.55
CA SER A 182 -19.85 12.00 -6.82
C SER A 182 -19.00 12.12 -5.58
N PRO A 183 -17.67 12.01 -5.64
CA PRO A 183 -16.85 12.53 -4.57
C PRO A 183 -17.13 14.03 -4.57
N THR A 184 -18.09 14.47 -3.78
CA THR A 184 -18.18 15.84 -3.34
C THR A 184 -17.02 16.04 -2.38
N TRP A 185 -15.82 16.11 -2.92
CA TRP A 185 -14.75 16.86 -2.32
C TRP A 185 -15.17 18.32 -2.43
N GLU A 186 -16.22 18.69 -1.71
CA GLU A 186 -16.30 20.04 -1.21
C GLU A 186 -15.02 20.20 -0.41
N ARG A 187 -14.14 21.08 -0.92
CA ARG A 187 -12.97 21.50 -0.13
C ARG A 187 -13.51 21.82 1.25
N PRO A 188 -13.01 21.14 2.32
CA PRO A 188 -13.41 21.51 3.65
C PRO A 188 -13.09 22.98 3.80
N THR A 189 -14.10 23.82 3.96
CA THR A 189 -13.94 25.25 4.23
C THR A 189 -13.40 25.48 5.63
N GLU A 190 -13.40 24.45 6.47
CA GLU A 190 -12.66 24.42 7.71
C GLU A 190 -11.39 23.58 7.52
N LYS A 191 -10.25 24.18 7.82
CA LYS A 191 -8.96 23.52 7.93
C LYS A 191 -9.07 22.45 9.02
N ILE A 192 -9.53 21.25 8.64
CA ILE A 192 -9.38 20.07 9.49
C ILE A 192 -7.88 19.90 9.61
N SER A 193 -7.37 20.15 10.81
CA SER A 193 -5.99 19.81 11.18
C SER A 193 -5.91 18.29 11.12
N LEU A 194 -5.65 17.75 9.92
CA LEU A 194 -5.23 16.38 9.74
C LEU A 194 -3.83 16.30 10.34
N ARG A 195 -3.75 16.11 11.64
CA ARG A 195 -2.53 15.67 12.31
C ARG A 195 -2.57 14.15 12.35
N PRO A 196 -2.10 13.45 11.31
CA PRO A 196 -1.94 12.02 11.39
C PRO A 196 -0.96 11.71 12.52
N VAL A 197 -1.13 10.57 13.15
CA VAL A 197 -0.13 10.03 14.06
C VAL A 197 1.08 9.68 13.22
N TYR A 198 2.14 10.48 13.31
CA TYR A 198 3.37 10.23 12.58
C TYR A 198 4.20 9.21 13.36
N TYR A 199 4.49 8.08 12.70
CA TYR A 199 5.44 7.10 13.22
C TYR A 199 6.87 7.65 13.16
N PRO A 200 7.77 7.15 14.03
CA PRO A 200 9.16 7.56 14.00
C PRO A 200 9.78 7.34 12.62
N ILE A 201 10.29 8.40 12.02
CA ILE A 201 11.03 8.37 10.76
C ILE A 201 12.51 8.11 11.09
N PRO A 202 13.10 6.96 10.68
CA PRO A 202 14.47 6.61 11.03
C PRO A 202 15.51 7.58 10.47
N ASP A 203 16.65 7.66 11.15
CA ASP A 203 17.81 8.35 10.61
C ASP A 203 18.23 7.74 9.26
N GLY A 204 18.65 8.60 8.32
CA GLY A 204 18.97 8.22 6.93
C GLY A 204 17.78 8.21 5.97
N THR A 205 16.52 8.16 6.44
CA THR A 205 15.33 8.22 5.58
C THR A 205 14.53 9.51 5.73
N ARG A 206 14.89 10.38 6.68
CA ARG A 206 14.13 11.59 7.06
C ARG A 206 13.89 12.53 5.90
N ASN A 207 14.94 12.85 5.14
CA ASN A 207 14.83 13.79 4.02
C ASN A 207 13.86 13.25 2.94
N ILE A 208 14.00 11.98 2.57
CA ILE A 208 13.15 11.33 1.56
C ILE A 208 11.69 11.28 2.05
N SER A 209 11.45 10.87 3.29
CA SER A 209 10.11 10.77 3.86
C SER A 209 9.43 12.13 3.94
N LEU A 210 10.13 13.16 4.43
CA LEU A 210 9.57 14.51 4.53
C LEU A 210 9.36 15.14 3.14
N THR A 211 10.21 14.84 2.16
CA THR A 211 10.00 15.28 0.76
C THR A 211 8.74 14.66 0.18
N SER A 212 8.52 13.35 0.40
CA SER A 212 7.31 12.65 -0.04
C SER A 212 6.04 13.26 0.57
N ILE A 213 6.04 13.49 1.89
CA ILE A 213 4.92 14.13 2.60
C ILE A 213 4.64 15.54 2.04
N ALA A 214 5.68 16.34 1.83
CA ALA A 214 5.55 17.68 1.27
C ALA A 214 4.97 17.66 -0.14
N GLY A 215 5.39 16.67 -0.98
CA GLY A 215 4.89 16.47 -2.33
C GLY A 215 3.40 16.16 -2.36
N GLN A 216 2.94 15.29 -1.47
CA GLN A 216 1.52 14.96 -1.33
C GLN A 216 0.69 16.20 -0.97
N TRP A 217 1.12 16.99 0.01
CA TRP A 217 0.40 18.20 0.39
C TRP A 217 0.40 19.25 -0.74
N HIS A 218 1.50 19.36 -1.49
CA HIS A 218 1.54 20.23 -2.66
C HIS A 218 0.51 19.82 -3.72
N ASN A 219 0.40 18.53 -4.00
CA ASN A 219 -0.59 17.96 -4.93
C ASN A 219 -2.03 18.13 -4.43
N MET A 220 -2.25 18.07 -3.11
CA MET A 220 -3.54 18.36 -2.47
C MET A 220 -3.90 19.87 -2.46
N GLY A 221 -3.02 20.75 -2.96
CA GLY A 221 -3.31 22.16 -3.06
C GLY A 221 -2.89 22.99 -1.86
N TYR A 222 -2.13 22.44 -0.92
CA TYR A 222 -1.58 23.23 0.18
C TYR A 222 -0.63 24.31 -0.34
N THR A 223 -0.66 25.47 0.32
CA THR A 223 0.28 26.55 0.00
C THR A 223 1.68 26.21 0.50
N ARG A 224 2.70 26.85 -0.09
CA ARG A 224 4.09 26.70 0.36
C ARG A 224 4.24 26.92 1.87
N ASP A 225 3.55 27.92 2.41
CA ASP A 225 3.63 28.27 3.84
C ASP A 225 2.90 27.26 4.73
N ASP A 226 1.81 26.69 4.25
CA ASP A 226 1.11 25.61 4.95
C ASP A 226 1.99 24.34 4.99
N ILE A 227 2.60 23.95 3.85
CA ILE A 227 3.52 22.81 3.76
C ILE A 227 4.72 23.03 4.71
N TYR A 228 5.30 24.21 4.72
CA TYR A 228 6.44 24.50 5.59
C TYR A 228 6.08 24.35 7.07
N ARG A 229 4.96 24.89 7.49
CA ARG A 229 4.48 24.85 8.88
C ARG A 229 4.21 23.41 9.34
N GLU A 230 3.48 22.67 8.53
CA GLU A 230 3.14 21.29 8.86
C GLU A 230 4.37 20.36 8.81
N LEU A 231 5.31 20.61 7.88
CA LEU A 231 6.53 19.83 7.78
C LEU A 231 7.47 20.06 8.98
N LEU A 232 7.54 21.27 9.52
CA LEU A 232 8.26 21.55 10.77
C LEU A 232 7.68 20.75 11.94
N TYR A 233 6.34 20.65 12.01
CA TYR A 233 5.69 19.85 13.04
C TYR A 233 6.03 18.34 12.88
N VAL A 234 5.86 17.78 11.68
CA VAL A 234 6.22 16.37 11.43
C VAL A 234 7.69 16.09 11.78
N ASN A 235 8.59 16.97 11.38
CA ASN A 235 10.01 16.86 11.69
C ASN A 235 10.26 16.79 13.21
N SER A 236 9.56 17.62 13.98
CA SER A 236 9.74 17.69 15.44
C SER A 236 9.22 16.45 16.19
N VAL A 237 8.12 15.84 15.69
CA VAL A 237 7.46 14.72 16.38
C VAL A 237 7.88 13.35 15.86
N ALA A 238 8.20 13.25 14.56
CA ALA A 238 8.48 11.97 13.90
C ALA A 238 9.97 11.71 13.65
N CYS A 239 10.80 12.73 13.43
CA CYS A 239 12.22 12.54 13.14
C CYS A 239 13.06 12.53 14.43
N LYS A 240 13.94 11.53 14.57
CA LYS A 240 14.85 11.43 15.71
C LYS A 240 16.28 11.09 15.24
N PRO A 241 17.21 12.07 15.34
CA PRO A 241 17.01 13.49 15.63
C PRO A 241 16.25 14.21 14.51
N PRO A 242 15.61 15.37 14.77
CA PRO A 242 14.99 16.16 13.74
C PRO A 242 16.03 16.66 12.71
N LEU A 243 15.60 16.89 11.45
CA LEU A 243 16.40 17.60 10.46
C LEU A 243 16.56 19.07 10.83
N ASP A 244 17.64 19.69 10.34
CA ASP A 244 17.84 21.13 10.48
C ASP A 244 16.74 21.94 9.74
N ILE A 245 16.42 23.12 10.26
CA ILE A 245 15.38 24.01 9.67
C ILE A 245 15.71 24.36 8.22
N ASN A 246 16.99 24.53 7.88
CA ASN A 246 17.40 24.83 6.51
C ASN A 246 17.15 23.64 5.57
N GLU A 247 17.29 22.41 6.04
CA GLU A 247 16.95 21.21 5.26
C GLU A 247 15.45 21.13 4.99
N ILE A 248 14.60 21.44 5.99
CA ILE A 248 13.15 21.53 5.80
C ILE A 248 12.80 22.62 4.77
N GLN A 249 13.46 23.79 4.84
CA GLN A 249 13.27 24.86 3.88
C GLN A 249 13.66 24.43 2.45
N CYS A 250 14.75 23.67 2.31
CA CYS A 250 15.19 23.12 1.03
C CYS A 250 14.17 22.13 0.45
N ILE A 251 13.63 21.23 1.28
CA ILE A 251 12.57 20.29 0.88
C ILE A 251 11.36 21.05 0.35
N VAL A 252 10.83 22.01 1.12
CA VAL A 252 9.65 22.79 0.70
C VAL A 252 9.91 23.55 -0.60
N ASN A 253 11.08 24.17 -0.73
CA ASN A 253 11.45 24.90 -1.95
C ASN A 253 11.57 23.95 -3.16
N SER A 254 12.08 22.74 -2.98
CA SER A 254 12.21 21.77 -4.07
C SER A 254 10.86 21.31 -4.57
N VAL A 255 9.95 20.96 -3.67
CA VAL A 255 8.60 20.45 -3.98
C VAL A 255 7.72 21.53 -4.61
N THR A 256 7.80 22.79 -4.14
CA THR A 256 6.92 23.87 -4.60
C THR A 256 7.44 24.62 -5.83
N ARG A 257 8.58 24.22 -6.41
CA ARG A 257 9.10 24.76 -7.68
C ARG A 257 8.27 24.37 -8.89
N TYR A 258 7.64 23.23 -8.84
CA TYR A 258 6.88 22.71 -9.98
C TYR A 258 5.53 23.41 -10.02
N LYS A 259 5.25 24.07 -11.16
CA LYS A 259 3.93 24.64 -11.43
C LYS A 259 2.95 23.46 -11.57
N ARG A 260 1.80 23.62 -10.94
CA ARG A 260 0.66 22.72 -11.11
C ARG A 260 0.14 22.77 -12.53
#